data_b5606b9866e549404eb47813b740c0c0
#
_entry.id   b5606b9866e549404eb47813b740c0c0
#
_cell.length_a   1.000
_cell.length_b   1.000
_cell.length_c   1.000
_cell.angle_alpha   90.00
_cell.angle_beta   90.00
_cell.angle_gamma   90.00
#
_symmetry.space_group_name_H-M   'P 1'
#
loop_
_entity.id
_entity.type
_entity.pdbx_description
1 polymer ?
#
loop_
_entity_poly.entity_id
_entity_poly.type
_entity_poly.pdbx_seq_one_letter_code
_entity_poly.pdbx_strand_id
1 'polypeptide(L)'
;MPDSSAAHFNDPVAAEADQARPAASRRLRLFAILGGTIAVVALIVVAYWLLIGQFKVSTDNAYVDADTALITPQVSGQIAKVDVAETQPVKAGDILVQIDDTDAKIALAQAEAQLGQAQRKVRGYFANAEALGGQVASRQAGIVRADALIAAAQSDLDRAQTELGRRERLAASGAVSGDELTQAQNQFTNARAALAQASAAKTQAQADTTAATGTMGVNAALIVGAPIDANPEVAAAQANVDQAQLNLERTVLRAPFDGVIAKKQLSVGQRVAVGANLMTVVPIEKAYVDANFKEVQLRKVRVGQPAIVTSDYWGSDVKFHGHVVGMAGGTGAAFSLIPAQNATGNWIKVVQRLPVRIALDPRDLHEHPLRVGLSTTATIDVSQHQ
;
A
#
# COMPACT_ATOMS: atom_id res chain seq x y z
N MET A 1 122.04 45.58 -8.26
CA MET A 1 122.88 45.48 -9.49
C MET A 1 122.10 44.63 -10.47
N PRO A 2 122.23 44.92 -11.73
CA PRO A 2 121.72 46.04 -12.49
C PRO A 2 120.79 45.45 -13.58
N ASP A 3 120.14 46.02 -14.47
CA ASP A 3 120.27 47.16 -15.25
C ASP A 3 119.11 47.15 -16.34
N SER A 4 118.53 48.20 -16.52
CA SER A 4 118.61 48.98 -17.75
C SER A 4 117.92 48.33 -18.97
N SER A 5 117.02 48.85 -19.63
CA SER A 5 116.99 50.04 -20.47
C SER A 5 115.66 50.09 -21.30
N ALA A 6 114.88 51.06 -21.23
CA ALA A 6 114.56 52.11 -22.18
C ALA A 6 114.28 51.72 -23.65
N ALA A 7 113.27 52.11 -24.12
CA ALA A 7 112.98 53.20 -25.12
C ALA A 7 111.80 52.92 -26.06
N HIS A 8 110.97 53.87 -26.05
CA HIS A 8 110.51 54.72 -27.14
C HIS A 8 109.47 54.28 -28.20
N PHE A 9 108.47 55.21 -28.31
CA PHE A 9 107.77 55.74 -29.42
C PHE A 9 106.74 54.85 -30.17
N ASN A 10 105.57 55.10 -30.41
CA ASN A 10 104.92 56.36 -30.93
C ASN A 10 103.40 56.06 -31.00
N ASP A 11 102.62 57.03 -30.67
CA ASP A 11 101.26 57.21 -31.17
C ASP A 11 101.29 57.48 -32.69
N PRO A 12 100.20 57.31 -33.51
CA PRO A 12 98.85 57.87 -33.23
C PRO A 12 97.70 57.15 -33.95
N VAL A 13 96.52 57.66 -33.60
CA VAL A 13 95.39 57.94 -34.47
C VAL A 13 94.25 56.91 -34.62
N ALA A 14 93.20 57.27 -34.03
CA ALA A 14 91.84 57.49 -34.58
C ALA A 14 91.02 56.35 -35.20
N ALA A 15 89.82 56.37 -34.77
CA ALA A 15 88.55 55.98 -35.42
C ALA A 15 88.22 54.52 -35.50
N GLU A 16 87.29 54.09 -34.68
CA GLU A 16 85.94 53.68 -35.14
C GLU A 16 85.05 53.41 -33.93
N ALA A 17 84.36 54.47 -33.58
CA ALA A 17 83.13 54.32 -32.87
C ALA A 17 82.06 53.97 -33.87
N ASP A 18 81.29 52.99 -33.58
CA ASP A 18 79.92 52.73 -34.04
C ASP A 18 79.78 51.37 -34.69
N GLN A 19 79.10 50.52 -34.00
CA GLN A 19 78.13 49.50 -34.44
C GLN A 19 77.95 48.38 -33.44
N ALA A 20 77.28 48.67 -32.31
CA ALA A 20 76.70 47.62 -31.50
C ALA A 20 75.42 48.07 -30.74
N ARG A 21 74.42 48.51 -31.53
CA ARG A 21 73.05 48.72 -30.99
C ARG A 21 71.96 48.45 -32.04
N PRO A 22 71.60 47.15 -32.29
CA PRO A 22 70.16 46.87 -32.47
C PRO A 22 69.69 45.62 -31.74
N ALA A 23 70.49 44.83 -30.99
CA ALA A 23 70.02 43.56 -30.34
C ALA A 23 69.12 43.75 -29.08
N ALA A 24 69.25 44.84 -28.36
CA ALA A 24 68.46 45.11 -27.15
C ALA A 24 66.99 45.47 -27.44
N SER A 25 66.75 46.25 -28.51
CA SER A 25 65.40 46.64 -28.86
C SER A 25 64.52 45.49 -29.43
N ARG A 26 65.16 44.53 -30.09
CA ARG A 26 64.50 43.35 -30.62
C ARG A 26 64.12 42.35 -29.49
N ARG A 27 64.97 42.18 -28.55
CA ARG A 27 64.65 41.37 -27.33
C ARG A 27 63.58 41.99 -26.50
N LEU A 28 63.60 43.32 -26.28
CA LEU A 28 62.56 44.03 -25.53
C LEU A 28 61.19 43.94 -26.22
N ARG A 29 61.14 44.02 -27.56
CA ARG A 29 59.92 43.87 -28.37
C ARG A 29 59.39 42.39 -28.25
N LEU A 30 60.24 41.38 -28.30
CA LEU A 30 59.89 39.99 -28.17
C LEU A 30 59.34 39.72 -26.74
N PHE A 31 59.98 40.27 -25.70
CA PHE A 31 59.43 40.18 -24.32
C PHE A 31 58.13 40.94 -24.14
N ALA A 32 57.93 42.07 -24.79
CA ALA A 32 56.68 42.82 -24.75
C ALA A 32 55.55 42.06 -25.49
N ILE A 33 55.85 41.43 -26.65
CA ILE A 33 54.89 40.54 -27.35
C ILE A 33 54.56 39.32 -26.52
N LEU A 34 55.55 38.65 -25.89
CA LEU A 34 55.34 37.50 -25.05
C LEU A 34 54.54 37.89 -23.81
N GLY A 35 54.85 39.02 -23.16
CA GLY A 35 54.08 39.52 -21.99
C GLY A 35 52.64 39.90 -22.41
N GLY A 36 52.48 40.51 -23.59
CA GLY A 36 51.13 40.82 -24.13
C GLY A 36 50.29 39.59 -24.42
N THR A 37 50.89 38.53 -25.01
CA THR A 37 50.20 37.27 -25.28
C THR A 37 49.80 36.55 -23.97
N ILE A 38 50.69 36.52 -22.97
CA ILE A 38 50.39 35.95 -21.64
C ILE A 38 49.27 36.74 -20.97
N ALA A 39 49.29 38.08 -21.04
CA ALA A 39 48.23 38.93 -20.48
C ALA A 39 46.87 38.69 -21.18
N VAL A 40 46.84 38.57 -22.51
CA VAL A 40 45.62 38.25 -23.26
C VAL A 40 45.09 36.85 -22.91
N VAL A 41 45.96 35.86 -22.85
CA VAL A 41 45.57 34.48 -22.45
C VAL A 41 45.05 34.49 -21.02
N ALA A 42 45.69 35.17 -20.07
CA ALA A 42 45.23 35.30 -18.70
C ALA A 42 43.88 35.99 -18.64
N LEU A 43 43.65 37.05 -19.44
CA LEU A 43 42.37 37.76 -19.50
C LEU A 43 41.25 36.89 -20.08
N ILE A 44 41.55 36.07 -21.12
CA ILE A 44 40.62 35.09 -21.69
C ILE A 44 40.28 34.01 -20.63
N VAL A 45 41.26 33.50 -19.91
CA VAL A 45 41.05 32.48 -18.85
C VAL A 45 40.22 33.06 -17.71
N VAL A 46 40.51 34.27 -17.27
CA VAL A 46 39.74 34.97 -16.23
C VAL A 46 38.30 35.24 -16.71
N ALA A 47 38.14 35.73 -17.94
CA ALA A 47 36.82 35.96 -18.52
C ALA A 47 36.02 34.65 -18.67
N TYR A 48 36.66 33.58 -19.11
CA TYR A 48 36.04 32.24 -19.16
C TYR A 48 35.59 31.77 -17.76
N TRP A 49 36.45 31.93 -16.76
CA TRP A 49 36.14 31.55 -15.38
C TRP A 49 35.01 32.39 -14.79
N LEU A 50 34.99 33.71 -15.02
CA LEU A 50 33.95 34.62 -14.56
C LEU A 50 32.62 34.43 -15.30
N LEU A 51 32.61 34.08 -16.57
CA LEU A 51 31.39 33.95 -17.38
C LEU A 51 30.78 32.53 -17.36
N ILE A 52 31.61 31.50 -17.19
CA ILE A 52 31.16 30.11 -17.34
C ILE A 52 31.50 29.28 -16.10
N GLY A 53 32.74 29.37 -15.62
CA GLY A 53 33.25 28.46 -14.58
C GLY A 53 32.55 28.61 -13.23
N GLN A 54 32.14 29.82 -12.84
CA GLN A 54 31.49 30.08 -11.56
C GLN A 54 30.02 29.59 -11.47
N PHE A 55 29.42 29.24 -12.61
CA PHE A 55 28.02 28.76 -12.67
C PHE A 55 27.89 27.24 -12.75
N LYS A 56 29.00 26.52 -12.73
CA LYS A 56 29.01 25.05 -12.73
C LYS A 56 29.50 24.51 -11.41
N VAL A 57 28.69 23.68 -10.78
CA VAL A 57 29.04 23.00 -9.54
C VAL A 57 29.14 21.50 -9.82
N SER A 58 30.34 20.94 -9.66
CA SER A 58 30.62 19.53 -10.00
C SER A 58 31.08 18.74 -8.80
N THR A 59 30.74 17.44 -8.79
CA THR A 59 31.24 16.45 -7.85
C THR A 59 31.50 15.12 -8.57
N ASP A 60 32.58 14.47 -8.22
CA ASP A 60 32.97 13.10 -8.62
C ASP A 60 32.45 12.03 -7.64
N ASN A 61 31.88 12.45 -6.51
CA ASN A 61 31.33 11.56 -5.52
C ASN A 61 29.81 11.46 -5.74
N ALA A 62 29.43 10.83 -6.84
CA ALA A 62 28.06 10.61 -7.23
C ALA A 62 27.87 9.15 -7.67
N TYR A 63 26.75 8.54 -7.28
CA TYR A 63 26.47 7.14 -7.55
C TYR A 63 25.07 7.00 -8.13
N VAL A 64 24.97 6.09 -9.09
CA VAL A 64 23.66 5.69 -9.63
C VAL A 64 22.92 4.89 -8.58
N ASP A 65 21.68 5.23 -8.31
CA ASP A 65 20.77 4.49 -7.43
C ASP A 65 19.39 4.35 -8.09
N ALA A 66 18.53 3.49 -7.54
CA ALA A 66 17.16 3.29 -8.00
C ALA A 66 16.29 2.76 -6.85
N ASP A 67 15.00 3.07 -6.90
CA ASP A 67 14.03 2.53 -5.94
C ASP A 67 13.77 1.05 -6.25
N THR A 68 14.53 0.17 -5.60
CA THR A 68 14.50 -1.27 -5.83
C THR A 68 13.35 -1.94 -5.10
N ALA A 69 12.72 -2.98 -5.70
CA ALA A 69 11.77 -3.82 -5.01
C ALA A 69 12.42 -5.11 -4.49
N LEU A 70 12.27 -5.34 -3.20
CA LEU A 70 12.59 -6.61 -2.57
C LEU A 70 11.40 -7.56 -2.76
N ILE A 71 11.61 -8.68 -3.44
CA ILE A 71 10.59 -9.69 -3.66
C ILE A 71 10.60 -10.65 -2.47
N THR A 72 9.52 -10.58 -1.69
CA THR A 72 9.31 -11.39 -0.50
C THR A 72 8.01 -12.16 -0.59
N PRO A 73 7.95 -13.44 -0.18
CA PRO A 73 6.73 -14.23 -0.18
C PRO A 73 5.79 -13.75 0.95
N GLN A 74 4.49 -13.77 0.66
CA GLN A 74 3.43 -13.48 1.63
C GLN A 74 2.82 -14.76 2.22
N VAL A 75 3.17 -15.91 1.66
CA VAL A 75 2.82 -17.24 2.17
C VAL A 75 4.08 -18.08 2.31
N SER A 76 4.09 -19.00 3.28
CA SER A 76 5.21 -19.94 3.45
C SER A 76 4.96 -21.18 2.60
N GLY A 77 6.02 -21.76 2.05
CA GLY A 77 5.91 -23.00 1.27
C GLY A 77 7.24 -23.41 0.67
N GLN A 78 7.24 -24.47 -0.10
CA GLN A 78 8.38 -24.92 -0.88
C GLN A 78 8.36 -24.24 -2.25
N ILE A 79 9.51 -23.83 -2.77
CA ILE A 79 9.63 -23.29 -4.13
C ILE A 79 9.46 -24.44 -5.13
N ALA A 80 8.38 -24.39 -5.88
CA ALA A 80 8.10 -25.35 -6.95
C ALA A 80 8.88 -25.03 -8.22
N LYS A 81 8.95 -23.72 -8.59
CA LYS A 81 9.60 -23.28 -9.81
C LYS A 81 10.14 -21.87 -9.68
N VAL A 82 11.25 -21.60 -10.37
CA VAL A 82 11.85 -20.27 -10.52
C VAL A 82 11.95 -19.99 -12.00
N ASP A 83 11.18 -19.02 -12.49
CA ASP A 83 11.03 -18.75 -13.93
C ASP A 83 12.05 -17.73 -14.45
N VAL A 84 12.91 -17.17 -13.57
CA VAL A 84 13.85 -16.11 -13.92
C VAL A 84 15.27 -16.44 -13.46
N ALA A 85 16.24 -15.93 -14.24
CA ALA A 85 17.66 -15.96 -13.90
C ALA A 85 18.12 -14.62 -13.37
N GLU A 86 19.28 -14.62 -12.67
CA GLU A 86 19.96 -13.37 -12.28
C GLU A 86 20.37 -12.61 -13.53
N THR A 87 20.29 -11.28 -13.49
CA THR A 87 20.54 -10.34 -14.61
C THR A 87 19.51 -10.35 -15.73
N GLN A 88 18.47 -11.18 -15.66
CA GLN A 88 17.42 -11.23 -16.66
C GLN A 88 16.50 -10.01 -16.58
N PRO A 89 16.17 -9.35 -17.71
CA PRO A 89 15.12 -8.33 -17.75
C PRO A 89 13.74 -8.96 -17.58
N VAL A 90 12.88 -8.28 -16.80
CA VAL A 90 11.49 -8.68 -16.53
C VAL A 90 10.58 -7.49 -16.69
N LYS A 91 9.32 -7.77 -17.05
CA LYS A 91 8.24 -6.77 -17.13
C LYS A 91 7.31 -6.86 -15.93
N ALA A 92 6.62 -5.78 -15.64
CA ALA A 92 5.55 -5.77 -14.63
C ALA A 92 4.54 -6.90 -14.87
N GLY A 93 4.25 -7.69 -13.84
CA GLY A 93 3.36 -8.84 -13.91
C GLY A 93 4.00 -10.17 -14.32
N ASP A 94 5.25 -10.18 -14.80
CA ASP A 94 5.96 -11.43 -15.11
C ASP A 94 6.08 -12.30 -13.85
N ILE A 95 5.91 -13.63 -14.05
CA ILE A 95 6.05 -14.59 -12.96
C ILE A 95 7.53 -14.78 -12.66
N LEU A 96 7.91 -14.55 -11.40
CA LEU A 96 9.28 -14.70 -10.93
C LEU A 96 9.50 -16.05 -10.24
N VAL A 97 8.60 -16.39 -9.33
CA VAL A 97 8.69 -17.58 -8.49
C VAL A 97 7.30 -18.17 -8.31
N GLN A 98 7.22 -19.48 -8.32
CA GLN A 98 6.03 -20.24 -7.98
C GLN A 98 6.32 -21.09 -6.74
N ILE A 99 5.55 -20.86 -5.69
CA ILE A 99 5.54 -21.67 -4.47
C ILE A 99 4.56 -22.82 -4.71
N ASP A 100 4.81 -23.97 -4.12
CA ASP A 100 3.89 -25.13 -4.17
C ASP A 100 2.51 -24.71 -3.64
N ASP A 101 1.53 -24.80 -4.49
CA ASP A 101 0.16 -24.33 -4.26
C ASP A 101 -0.78 -25.44 -3.74
N THR A 102 -0.24 -26.66 -3.52
CA THR A 102 -1.04 -27.83 -3.13
C THR A 102 -1.80 -27.58 -1.83
N ASP A 103 -1.11 -27.09 -0.79
CA ASP A 103 -1.72 -26.79 0.50
C ASP A 103 -2.77 -25.66 0.38
N ALA A 104 -2.48 -24.63 -0.43
CA ALA A 104 -3.41 -23.53 -0.66
C ALA A 104 -4.67 -23.97 -1.42
N LYS A 105 -4.54 -24.85 -2.41
CA LYS A 105 -5.68 -25.46 -3.13
C LYS A 105 -6.55 -26.31 -2.21
N ILE A 106 -5.94 -27.10 -1.33
CA ILE A 106 -6.68 -27.90 -0.34
C ILE A 106 -7.43 -26.97 0.63
N ALA A 107 -6.78 -25.92 1.11
CA ALA A 107 -7.41 -24.94 2.01
C ALA A 107 -8.60 -24.23 1.33
N LEU A 108 -8.47 -23.86 0.04
CA LEU A 108 -9.55 -23.28 -0.75
C LEU A 108 -10.74 -24.26 -0.86
N ALA A 109 -10.50 -25.49 -1.25
CA ALA A 109 -11.55 -26.52 -1.36
C ALA A 109 -12.26 -26.77 -0.03
N GLN A 110 -11.54 -26.74 1.10
CA GLN A 110 -12.13 -26.84 2.43
C GLN A 110 -13.02 -25.64 2.75
N ALA A 111 -12.57 -24.43 2.45
CA ALA A 111 -13.34 -23.20 2.67
C ALA A 111 -14.62 -23.19 1.81
N GLU A 112 -14.55 -23.58 0.56
CA GLU A 112 -15.71 -23.71 -0.35
C GLU A 112 -16.73 -24.75 0.18
N ALA A 113 -16.25 -25.88 0.69
CA ALA A 113 -17.12 -26.89 1.31
C ALA A 113 -17.83 -26.32 2.55
N GLN A 114 -17.13 -25.53 3.38
CA GLN A 114 -17.72 -24.84 4.55
C GLN A 114 -18.76 -23.81 4.13
N LEU A 115 -18.50 -23.03 3.09
CA LEU A 115 -19.48 -22.11 2.50
C LEU A 115 -20.75 -22.84 2.06
N GLY A 116 -20.59 -23.95 1.34
CA GLY A 116 -21.72 -24.77 0.94
C GLY A 116 -22.51 -25.36 2.12
N GLN A 117 -21.86 -25.66 3.25
CA GLN A 117 -22.53 -26.07 4.48
C GLN A 117 -23.30 -24.92 5.10
N ALA A 118 -22.70 -23.72 5.22
CA ALA A 118 -23.36 -22.55 5.77
C ALA A 118 -24.60 -22.17 4.96
N GLN A 119 -24.50 -22.16 3.64
CA GLN A 119 -25.64 -21.88 2.75
C GLN A 119 -26.78 -22.89 2.94
N ARG A 120 -26.48 -24.20 3.03
CA ARG A 120 -27.51 -25.23 3.31
C ARG A 120 -28.16 -25.02 4.67
N LYS A 121 -27.38 -24.71 5.69
CA LYS A 121 -27.86 -24.46 7.05
C LYS A 121 -28.83 -23.27 7.08
N VAL A 122 -28.45 -22.15 6.46
CA VAL A 122 -29.29 -20.96 6.39
C VAL A 122 -30.57 -21.19 5.57
N ARG A 123 -30.49 -21.92 4.45
CA ARG A 123 -31.70 -22.37 3.71
C ARG A 123 -32.63 -23.18 4.61
N GLY A 124 -32.06 -24.03 5.48
CA GLY A 124 -32.82 -24.77 6.50
C GLY A 124 -33.58 -23.84 7.44
N TYR A 125 -32.98 -22.71 7.86
CA TYR A 125 -33.69 -21.73 8.70
C TYR A 125 -34.87 -21.09 7.98
N PHE A 126 -34.75 -20.77 6.69
CA PHE A 126 -35.88 -20.25 5.89
C PHE A 126 -36.99 -21.27 5.73
N ALA A 127 -36.67 -22.51 5.40
CA ALA A 127 -37.66 -23.57 5.29
C ALA A 127 -38.38 -23.84 6.65
N ASN A 128 -37.64 -23.79 7.76
CA ASN A 128 -38.20 -23.89 9.08
C ASN A 128 -39.13 -22.71 9.43
N ALA A 129 -38.79 -21.50 9.02
CA ALA A 129 -39.64 -20.31 9.19
C ALA A 129 -40.99 -20.46 8.48
N GLU A 130 -41.01 -21.01 7.28
CA GLU A 130 -42.22 -21.30 6.52
C GLU A 130 -43.09 -22.35 7.26
N ALA A 131 -42.47 -23.43 7.74
CA ALA A 131 -43.18 -24.47 8.51
C ALA A 131 -43.79 -23.92 9.82
N LEU A 132 -43.03 -23.07 10.53
CA LEU A 132 -43.53 -22.42 11.75
C LEU A 132 -44.65 -21.41 11.44
N GLY A 133 -44.59 -20.71 10.34
CA GLY A 133 -45.67 -19.84 9.83
C GLY A 133 -46.98 -20.64 9.61
N GLY A 134 -46.89 -21.81 9.01
CA GLY A 134 -48.01 -22.74 8.86
C GLY A 134 -48.57 -23.21 10.20
N GLN A 135 -47.69 -23.47 11.17
CA GLN A 135 -48.13 -23.85 12.53
C GLN A 135 -48.86 -22.70 13.25
N VAL A 136 -48.37 -21.49 13.17
CA VAL A 136 -49.05 -20.29 13.71
C VAL A 136 -50.40 -20.13 13.08
N ALA A 137 -50.55 -20.24 11.76
CA ALA A 137 -51.82 -20.15 11.04
C ALA A 137 -52.83 -21.24 11.50
N SER A 138 -52.33 -22.48 11.72
CA SER A 138 -53.13 -23.58 12.25
C SER A 138 -53.65 -23.29 13.69
N ARG A 139 -52.81 -22.74 14.56
CA ARG A 139 -53.22 -22.33 15.93
C ARG A 139 -54.17 -21.16 15.89
N GLN A 140 -54.02 -20.21 15.00
CA GLN A 140 -54.96 -19.10 14.80
C GLN A 140 -56.34 -19.57 14.36
N ALA A 141 -56.45 -20.60 13.51
CA ALA A 141 -57.72 -21.24 13.17
C ALA A 141 -58.39 -21.92 14.38
N GLY A 142 -57.57 -22.36 15.37
CA GLY A 142 -58.07 -22.83 16.66
C GLY A 142 -58.82 -21.76 17.44
N ILE A 143 -58.33 -20.53 17.47
CA ILE A 143 -59.01 -19.39 18.10
C ILE A 143 -60.37 -19.13 17.43
N VAL A 144 -60.39 -19.10 16.08
CA VAL A 144 -61.65 -18.92 15.35
C VAL A 144 -62.67 -20.00 15.67
N ARG A 145 -62.24 -21.26 15.79
CA ARG A 145 -63.10 -22.36 16.20
C ARG A 145 -63.65 -22.16 17.65
N ALA A 146 -62.77 -21.74 18.58
CA ALA A 146 -63.19 -21.47 19.94
C ALA A 146 -64.20 -20.30 20.03
N ASP A 147 -64.03 -19.24 19.18
CA ASP A 147 -64.98 -18.14 19.10
C ASP A 147 -66.38 -18.61 18.61
N ALA A 148 -66.40 -19.52 17.64
CA ALA A 148 -67.68 -20.11 17.19
C ALA A 148 -68.35 -20.93 18.30
N LEU A 149 -67.56 -21.68 19.11
CA LEU A 149 -68.10 -22.40 20.25
C LEU A 149 -68.64 -21.46 21.34
N ILE A 150 -67.98 -20.35 21.61
CA ILE A 150 -68.43 -19.33 22.57
C ILE A 150 -69.74 -18.72 22.03
N ALA A 151 -69.86 -18.38 20.74
CA ALA A 151 -71.09 -17.86 20.18
C ALA A 151 -72.27 -18.82 20.29
N ALA A 152 -72.04 -20.12 20.09
CA ALA A 152 -73.06 -21.15 20.27
C ALA A 152 -73.48 -21.27 21.76
N ALA A 153 -72.49 -21.37 22.68
CA ALA A 153 -72.76 -21.48 24.14
C ALA A 153 -73.45 -20.20 24.67
N GLN A 154 -73.12 -19.01 24.14
CA GLN A 154 -73.79 -17.78 24.50
C GLN A 154 -75.28 -17.79 24.08
N SER A 155 -75.58 -18.26 22.85
CA SER A 155 -76.96 -18.40 22.37
C SER A 155 -77.77 -19.39 23.20
N ASP A 156 -77.17 -20.49 23.70
CA ASP A 156 -77.80 -21.43 24.54
C ASP A 156 -78.04 -20.87 25.96
N LEU A 157 -77.09 -20.09 26.49
CA LEU A 157 -77.24 -19.37 27.74
C LEU A 157 -78.38 -18.36 27.69
N ASP A 158 -78.48 -17.54 26.62
CA ASP A 158 -79.50 -16.51 26.40
C ASP A 158 -80.90 -17.17 26.34
N ARG A 159 -80.99 -18.33 25.67
CA ARG A 159 -82.23 -19.13 25.62
C ARG A 159 -82.62 -19.65 26.98
N ALA A 160 -81.67 -20.27 27.70
CA ALA A 160 -81.90 -20.83 29.05
C ALA A 160 -82.28 -19.72 30.05
N GLN A 161 -81.65 -18.55 29.97
CA GLN A 161 -81.98 -17.39 30.80
C GLN A 161 -83.38 -16.84 30.50
N THR A 162 -83.78 -16.79 29.25
CA THR A 162 -85.11 -16.38 28.86
C THR A 162 -86.19 -17.34 29.39
N GLU A 163 -85.93 -18.65 29.27
CA GLU A 163 -86.84 -19.69 29.78
C GLU A 163 -86.94 -19.70 31.34
N LEU A 164 -85.79 -19.54 32.01
CA LEU A 164 -85.77 -19.41 33.47
C LEU A 164 -86.62 -18.20 33.91
N GLY A 165 -86.40 -17.00 33.32
CA GLY A 165 -87.17 -15.83 33.69
C GLY A 165 -88.65 -15.95 33.35
N ARG A 166 -89.07 -16.77 32.35
CA ARG A 166 -90.45 -17.12 32.08
C ARG A 166 -90.99 -18.02 33.18
N ARG A 167 -90.29 -19.09 33.60
CA ARG A 167 -90.72 -20.02 34.65
C ARG A 167 -90.79 -19.34 36.00
N GLU A 168 -89.89 -18.45 36.34
CA GLU A 168 -89.92 -17.67 37.60
C GLU A 168 -91.19 -16.82 37.70
N ARG A 169 -91.56 -16.12 36.64
CA ARG A 169 -92.77 -15.30 36.59
C ARG A 169 -94.06 -16.16 36.71
N LEU A 170 -94.10 -17.34 36.07
CA LEU A 170 -95.22 -18.28 36.16
C LEU A 170 -95.32 -18.98 37.51
N ALA A 171 -94.25 -19.28 38.17
CA ALA A 171 -94.17 -19.82 39.49
C ALA A 171 -94.75 -18.85 40.52
N ALA A 172 -94.45 -17.55 40.40
CA ALA A 172 -95.06 -16.53 41.28
C ALA A 172 -96.57 -16.46 41.21
N SER A 173 -97.21 -16.89 40.07
CA SER A 173 -98.64 -16.99 39.87
C SER A 173 -99.23 -18.37 40.19
N GLY A 174 -98.41 -19.34 40.65
CA GLY A 174 -98.83 -20.71 40.92
C GLY A 174 -99.07 -21.58 39.67
N ALA A 175 -98.71 -21.15 38.47
CA ALA A 175 -99.00 -21.79 37.18
C ALA A 175 -97.95 -22.83 36.73
N VAL A 176 -96.85 -23.01 37.49
CA VAL A 176 -95.76 -23.95 37.22
C VAL A 176 -95.33 -24.70 38.46
N SER A 177 -94.95 -25.99 38.34
CA SER A 177 -94.49 -26.81 39.45
C SER A 177 -93.08 -26.43 39.93
N GLY A 178 -92.70 -26.70 41.19
CA GLY A 178 -91.36 -26.51 41.75
C GLY A 178 -90.30 -27.29 40.98
N ASP A 179 -90.64 -28.47 40.48
CA ASP A 179 -89.72 -29.31 39.67
C ASP A 179 -89.41 -28.68 38.32
N GLU A 180 -90.38 -28.03 37.61
CA GLU A 180 -90.15 -27.33 36.36
C GLU A 180 -89.29 -26.09 36.54
N LEU A 181 -89.41 -25.35 37.64
CA LEU A 181 -88.55 -24.25 37.99
C LEU A 181 -87.10 -24.73 38.28
N THR A 182 -86.98 -25.80 39.09
CA THR A 182 -85.66 -26.39 39.37
C THR A 182 -84.97 -26.90 38.10
N GLN A 183 -85.74 -27.51 37.20
CA GLN A 183 -85.21 -27.94 35.89
C GLN A 183 -84.72 -26.75 35.05
N ALA A 184 -85.43 -25.63 34.99
CA ALA A 184 -85.01 -24.41 34.28
C ALA A 184 -83.74 -23.79 34.93
N GLN A 185 -83.66 -23.76 36.27
CA GLN A 185 -82.44 -23.34 37.00
C GLN A 185 -81.23 -24.21 36.69
N ASN A 186 -81.42 -25.53 36.63
CA ASN A 186 -80.35 -26.47 36.25
C ASN A 186 -79.91 -26.26 34.80
N GLN A 187 -80.84 -26.02 33.84
CA GLN A 187 -80.52 -25.73 32.45
C GLN A 187 -79.71 -24.43 32.32
N PHE A 188 -80.10 -23.36 33.03
CA PHE A 188 -79.35 -22.11 33.07
C PHE A 188 -77.94 -22.28 33.62
N THR A 189 -77.80 -23.00 34.75
CA THR A 189 -76.50 -23.30 35.39
C THR A 189 -75.57 -24.07 34.45
N ASN A 190 -76.14 -25.09 33.74
CA ASN A 190 -75.41 -25.92 32.81
C ASN A 190 -74.98 -25.09 31.60
N ALA A 191 -75.83 -24.23 31.02
CA ALA A 191 -75.48 -23.34 29.88
C ALA A 191 -74.41 -22.33 30.31
N ARG A 192 -74.51 -21.79 31.54
CA ARG A 192 -73.45 -20.89 32.06
C ARG A 192 -72.10 -21.59 32.20
N ALA A 193 -72.13 -22.86 32.70
CA ALA A 193 -70.91 -23.65 32.79
C ALA A 193 -70.31 -23.98 31.42
N ALA A 194 -71.16 -24.28 30.42
CA ALA A 194 -70.74 -24.49 29.01
C ALA A 194 -70.07 -23.26 28.39
N LEU A 195 -70.64 -22.05 28.65
CA LEU A 195 -69.97 -20.81 28.21
C LEU A 195 -68.63 -20.58 28.89
N ALA A 196 -68.50 -20.81 30.18
CA ALA A 196 -67.25 -20.70 30.89
C ALA A 196 -66.22 -21.70 30.38
N GLN A 197 -66.63 -22.93 30.05
CA GLN A 197 -65.74 -23.95 29.44
C GLN A 197 -65.28 -23.50 28.03
N ALA A 198 -66.16 -22.97 27.18
CA ALA A 198 -65.83 -22.45 25.85
C ALA A 198 -64.87 -21.27 25.95
N SER A 199 -65.10 -20.36 26.92
CA SER A 199 -64.20 -19.23 27.19
C SER A 199 -62.79 -19.67 27.63
N ALA A 200 -62.72 -20.68 28.50
CA ALA A 200 -61.41 -21.28 28.90
C ALA A 200 -60.68 -21.92 27.70
N ALA A 201 -61.44 -22.60 26.80
CA ALA A 201 -60.87 -23.17 25.58
C ALA A 201 -60.29 -22.10 24.63
N LYS A 202 -60.93 -20.92 24.53
CA LYS A 202 -60.41 -19.77 23.77
C LYS A 202 -59.09 -19.26 24.40
N THR A 203 -59.07 -19.09 25.73
CA THR A 203 -57.87 -18.65 26.42
C THR A 203 -56.71 -19.64 26.20
N GLN A 204 -56.98 -20.95 26.22
CA GLN A 204 -55.98 -21.95 25.89
C GLN A 204 -55.51 -21.83 24.44
N ALA A 205 -56.39 -21.68 23.45
CA ALA A 205 -56.03 -21.51 22.05
C ALA A 205 -55.19 -20.25 21.82
N GLN A 206 -55.51 -19.17 22.56
CA GLN A 206 -54.68 -17.93 22.51
C GLN A 206 -53.27 -18.16 23.09
N ALA A 207 -53.16 -18.85 24.20
CA ALA A 207 -51.86 -19.20 24.80
C ALA A 207 -51.04 -20.09 23.88
N ASP A 208 -51.66 -21.08 23.23
CA ASP A 208 -51.02 -21.96 22.25
C ASP A 208 -50.50 -21.17 21.03
N THR A 209 -51.29 -20.17 20.55
CA THR A 209 -50.90 -19.31 19.45
C THR A 209 -49.73 -18.39 19.84
N THR A 210 -49.75 -17.83 21.06
CA THR A 210 -48.66 -17.02 21.58
C THR A 210 -47.38 -17.83 21.69
N ALA A 211 -47.42 -19.04 22.17
CA ALA A 211 -46.26 -19.95 22.23
C ALA A 211 -45.71 -20.27 20.85
N ALA A 212 -46.58 -20.59 19.88
CA ALA A 212 -46.17 -20.83 18.50
C ALA A 212 -45.51 -19.58 17.84
N THR A 213 -46.10 -18.39 18.08
CA THR A 213 -45.52 -17.12 17.61
C THR A 213 -44.17 -16.83 18.24
N GLY A 214 -43.99 -17.12 19.52
CA GLY A 214 -42.69 -17.03 20.22
C GLY A 214 -41.63 -17.92 19.58
N THR A 215 -41.97 -19.18 19.28
CA THR A 215 -41.06 -20.12 18.60
C THR A 215 -40.67 -19.61 17.18
N MET A 216 -41.65 -19.09 16.44
CA MET A 216 -41.40 -18.46 15.13
C MET A 216 -40.48 -17.24 15.27
N GLY A 217 -40.65 -16.42 16.30
CA GLY A 217 -39.78 -15.25 16.58
C GLY A 217 -38.33 -15.62 16.84
N VAL A 218 -38.07 -16.69 17.57
CA VAL A 218 -36.69 -17.21 17.78
C VAL A 218 -36.05 -17.62 16.46
N ASN A 219 -36.80 -18.33 15.59
CA ASN A 219 -36.28 -18.70 14.26
C ASN A 219 -36.11 -17.48 13.36
N ALA A 220 -37.01 -16.50 13.44
CA ALA A 220 -36.91 -15.26 12.66
C ALA A 220 -35.66 -14.48 13.01
N ALA A 221 -35.18 -14.49 14.26
CA ALA A 221 -33.93 -13.82 14.65
C ALA A 221 -32.71 -14.37 13.93
N LEU A 222 -32.74 -15.59 13.39
CA LEU A 222 -31.65 -16.20 12.62
C LEU A 222 -31.63 -15.76 11.14
N ILE A 223 -32.74 -15.20 10.64
CA ILE A 223 -32.93 -14.84 9.21
C ILE A 223 -33.32 -13.39 8.98
N VAL A 224 -33.66 -12.62 10.03
CA VAL A 224 -34.15 -11.23 9.89
C VAL A 224 -33.10 -10.34 9.27
N GLY A 225 -33.52 -9.61 8.23
CA GLY A 225 -32.80 -8.46 7.65
C GLY A 225 -31.87 -8.79 6.49
N ALA A 226 -31.67 -10.07 6.12
CA ALA A 226 -30.73 -10.38 5.05
C ALA A 226 -31.18 -11.57 4.18
N PRO A 227 -30.97 -11.51 2.85
CA PRO A 227 -31.05 -12.69 1.99
C PRO A 227 -30.00 -13.73 2.40
N ILE A 228 -30.12 -14.96 1.89
CA ILE A 228 -29.25 -16.08 2.25
C ILE A 228 -27.78 -15.71 2.19
N ASP A 229 -27.35 -15.03 1.12
CA ASP A 229 -25.94 -14.70 0.87
C ASP A 229 -25.42 -13.56 1.79
N ALA A 230 -26.31 -12.74 2.34
CA ALA A 230 -25.96 -11.68 3.30
C ALA A 230 -26.13 -12.12 4.79
N ASN A 231 -26.54 -13.37 5.03
CA ASN A 231 -26.60 -13.90 6.38
C ASN A 231 -25.18 -13.95 6.99
N PRO A 232 -25.00 -13.53 8.26
CA PRO A 232 -23.68 -13.49 8.88
C PRO A 232 -22.89 -14.82 8.83
N GLU A 233 -23.59 -15.96 8.94
CA GLU A 233 -22.94 -17.29 8.86
C GLU A 233 -22.39 -17.55 7.44
N VAL A 234 -23.13 -17.17 6.39
CA VAL A 234 -22.69 -17.30 4.99
C VAL A 234 -21.60 -16.30 4.69
N ALA A 235 -21.75 -15.04 5.13
CA ALA A 235 -20.75 -13.99 4.92
C ALA A 235 -19.41 -14.35 5.59
N ALA A 236 -19.42 -14.93 6.79
CA ALA A 236 -18.20 -15.41 7.44
C ALA A 236 -17.53 -16.56 6.68
N ALA A 237 -18.33 -17.52 6.17
CA ALA A 237 -17.81 -18.61 5.36
C ALA A 237 -17.27 -18.10 4.01
N GLN A 238 -17.91 -17.11 3.38
CA GLN A 238 -17.43 -16.46 2.16
C GLN A 238 -16.09 -15.77 2.41
N ALA A 239 -15.93 -15.03 3.51
CA ALA A 239 -14.66 -14.39 3.87
C ALA A 239 -13.51 -15.41 4.03
N ASN A 240 -13.79 -16.62 4.51
CA ASN A 240 -12.80 -17.70 4.56
C ASN A 240 -12.41 -18.19 3.16
N VAL A 241 -13.36 -18.28 2.23
CA VAL A 241 -13.07 -18.60 0.81
C VAL A 241 -12.19 -17.51 0.20
N ASP A 242 -12.56 -16.25 0.38
CA ASP A 242 -11.79 -15.10 -0.16
C ASP A 242 -10.35 -15.08 0.40
N GLN A 243 -10.17 -15.38 1.69
CA GLN A 243 -8.86 -15.49 2.30
C GLN A 243 -8.04 -16.67 1.74
N ALA A 244 -8.66 -17.82 1.54
CA ALA A 244 -8.00 -18.99 0.95
C ALA A 244 -7.61 -18.73 -0.53
N GLN A 245 -8.50 -18.08 -1.28
CA GLN A 245 -8.26 -17.63 -2.66
C GLN A 245 -7.07 -16.68 -2.73
N LEU A 246 -7.04 -15.68 -1.87
CA LEU A 246 -5.94 -14.71 -1.78
C LEU A 246 -4.61 -15.41 -1.44
N ASN A 247 -4.63 -16.39 -0.53
CA ASN A 247 -3.43 -17.16 -0.21
C ASN A 247 -2.95 -18.00 -1.39
N LEU A 248 -3.86 -18.56 -2.20
CA LEU A 248 -3.53 -19.25 -3.43
C LEU A 248 -2.90 -18.29 -4.46
N GLU A 249 -3.45 -17.11 -4.67
CA GLU A 249 -2.88 -16.11 -5.56
C GLU A 249 -1.46 -15.70 -5.13
N ARG A 250 -1.22 -15.61 -3.82
CA ARG A 250 0.07 -15.26 -3.23
C ARG A 250 1.15 -16.34 -3.37
N THR A 251 0.81 -17.55 -3.84
CA THR A 251 1.81 -18.59 -4.18
C THR A 251 2.59 -18.23 -5.45
N VAL A 252 2.07 -17.32 -6.28
CA VAL A 252 2.73 -16.85 -7.50
C VAL A 252 3.27 -15.45 -7.28
N LEU A 253 4.59 -15.33 -7.19
CA LEU A 253 5.28 -14.04 -7.03
C LEU A 253 5.53 -13.41 -8.39
N ARG A 254 5.13 -12.16 -8.56
CA ARG A 254 5.25 -11.40 -9.82
C ARG A 254 6.10 -10.15 -9.65
N ALA A 255 6.68 -9.70 -10.75
CA ALA A 255 7.41 -8.43 -10.80
C ALA A 255 6.45 -7.25 -10.63
N PRO A 256 6.73 -6.30 -9.70
CA PRO A 256 5.88 -5.13 -9.47
C PRO A 256 6.03 -4.06 -10.55
N PHE A 257 7.16 -4.04 -11.26
CA PHE A 257 7.48 -3.08 -12.32
C PHE A 257 8.55 -3.66 -13.27
N ASP A 258 8.77 -2.98 -14.39
CA ASP A 258 9.80 -3.34 -15.38
C ASP A 258 11.19 -3.13 -14.81
N GLY A 259 12.07 -4.11 -14.93
CA GLY A 259 13.41 -4.02 -14.36
C GLY A 259 14.30 -5.21 -14.67
N VAL A 260 15.38 -5.33 -13.92
CA VAL A 260 16.33 -6.44 -14.02
C VAL A 260 16.48 -7.12 -12.67
N ILE A 261 16.52 -8.45 -12.70
CA ILE A 261 16.70 -9.28 -11.50
C ILE A 261 18.13 -9.12 -10.96
N ALA A 262 18.22 -8.79 -9.67
CA ALA A 262 19.48 -8.76 -8.94
C ALA A 262 19.39 -9.60 -7.65
N LYS A 263 20.51 -10.09 -7.17
CA LYS A 263 20.65 -10.80 -5.88
C LYS A 263 19.64 -11.94 -5.68
N LYS A 264 19.56 -12.85 -6.64
CA LYS A 264 18.71 -14.05 -6.52
C LYS A 264 19.27 -14.99 -5.44
N GLN A 265 18.56 -15.12 -4.30
CA GLN A 265 18.97 -15.90 -3.12
C GLN A 265 18.02 -17.07 -2.85
N LEU A 266 17.64 -17.80 -3.89
CA LEU A 266 16.68 -18.90 -3.77
C LEU A 266 17.00 -20.02 -4.77
N SER A 267 16.59 -21.24 -4.39
CA SER A 267 16.71 -22.44 -5.22
C SER A 267 15.38 -23.20 -5.27
N VAL A 268 15.15 -23.91 -6.37
CA VAL A 268 14.01 -24.84 -6.49
C VAL A 268 14.11 -25.91 -5.39
N GLY A 269 13.00 -26.22 -4.75
CA GLY A 269 12.94 -27.16 -3.62
C GLY A 269 13.23 -26.53 -2.25
N GLN A 270 13.72 -25.30 -2.19
CA GLN A 270 13.94 -24.58 -0.93
C GLN A 270 12.61 -24.22 -0.28
N ARG A 271 12.53 -24.35 1.07
CA ARG A 271 11.39 -23.85 1.84
C ARG A 271 11.63 -22.39 2.24
N VAL A 272 10.62 -21.55 2.00
CA VAL A 272 10.66 -20.13 2.32
C VAL A 272 9.61 -19.76 3.37
N ALA A 273 9.94 -18.79 4.19
CA ALA A 273 9.05 -18.20 5.18
C ALA A 273 8.53 -16.83 4.70
N VAL A 274 7.40 -16.40 5.24
CA VAL A 274 6.85 -15.06 4.98
C VAL A 274 7.87 -13.98 5.30
N GLY A 275 8.05 -13.03 4.38
CA GLY A 275 9.00 -11.91 4.54
C GLY A 275 10.46 -12.23 4.24
N ALA A 276 10.81 -13.47 3.88
CA ALA A 276 12.16 -13.82 3.45
C ALA A 276 12.53 -13.08 2.16
N ASN A 277 13.71 -12.48 2.08
CA ASN A 277 14.19 -11.84 0.85
C ASN A 277 14.60 -12.90 -0.16
N LEU A 278 13.91 -13.00 -1.29
CA LEU A 278 14.19 -13.97 -2.35
C LEU A 278 15.07 -13.40 -3.44
N MET A 279 14.74 -12.21 -3.91
CA MET A 279 15.48 -11.49 -4.96
C MET A 279 15.12 -10.01 -4.93
N THR A 280 15.88 -9.23 -5.70
CA THR A 280 15.63 -7.79 -5.88
C THR A 280 15.35 -7.51 -7.35
N VAL A 281 14.33 -6.71 -7.63
CA VAL A 281 14.07 -6.14 -8.96
C VAL A 281 14.53 -4.68 -8.97
N VAL A 282 15.36 -4.33 -9.95
CA VAL A 282 15.95 -3.00 -10.10
C VAL A 282 15.37 -2.32 -11.34
N PRO A 283 14.67 -1.18 -11.22
CA PRO A 283 14.10 -0.45 -12.35
C PRO A 283 15.18 0.40 -13.02
N ILE A 284 15.84 -0.12 -14.04
CA ILE A 284 16.97 0.55 -14.72
C ILE A 284 16.51 1.86 -15.39
N GLU A 285 15.32 1.91 -15.97
CA GLU A 285 14.79 3.09 -16.67
C GLU A 285 14.36 4.24 -15.72
N LYS A 286 14.33 3.99 -14.42
CA LYS A 286 13.99 4.97 -13.37
C LYS A 286 15.16 5.23 -12.42
N ALA A 287 16.39 4.99 -12.91
CA ALA A 287 17.58 5.27 -12.12
C ALA A 287 17.75 6.80 -11.95
N TYR A 288 18.27 7.16 -10.79
CA TYR A 288 18.65 8.52 -10.45
C TYR A 288 20.10 8.53 -9.94
N VAL A 289 20.65 9.71 -9.74
CA VAL A 289 21.99 9.86 -9.19
C VAL A 289 21.92 10.58 -7.85
N ASP A 290 22.46 9.95 -6.82
CA ASP A 290 22.71 10.60 -5.53
C ASP A 290 24.14 11.16 -5.53
N ALA A 291 24.23 12.47 -5.74
CA ALA A 291 25.49 13.20 -5.87
C ALA A 291 25.83 13.91 -4.56
N ASN A 292 26.99 13.58 -3.98
CA ASN A 292 27.45 14.11 -2.70
C ASN A 292 28.28 15.36 -2.89
N PHE A 293 27.67 16.54 -2.76
CA PHE A 293 28.32 17.83 -2.85
C PHE A 293 28.87 18.28 -1.50
N LYS A 294 29.99 19.02 -1.52
CA LYS A 294 30.50 19.71 -0.33
C LYS A 294 29.54 20.83 0.06
N GLU A 295 29.34 21.05 1.37
CA GLU A 295 28.48 22.10 1.91
C GLU A 295 28.69 23.47 1.26
N VAL A 296 29.96 23.85 1.03
CA VAL A 296 30.30 25.15 0.42
C VAL A 296 29.85 25.29 -1.03
N GLN A 297 29.64 24.17 -1.75
CA GLN A 297 29.22 24.15 -3.15
C GLN A 297 27.69 24.34 -3.28
N LEU A 298 26.92 24.05 -2.23
CA LEU A 298 25.46 24.03 -2.28
C LEU A 298 24.78 25.39 -2.12
N ARG A 299 25.55 26.47 -1.91
CA ARG A 299 25.00 27.82 -1.67
C ARG A 299 24.06 28.30 -2.77
N LYS A 300 24.35 27.94 -4.02
CA LYS A 300 23.60 28.33 -5.22
C LYS A 300 22.75 27.22 -5.82
N VAL A 301 22.81 25.98 -5.30
CA VAL A 301 22.05 24.86 -5.81
C VAL A 301 20.59 24.95 -5.33
N ARG A 302 19.66 24.75 -6.26
CA ARG A 302 18.21 24.78 -6.00
C ARG A 302 17.55 23.60 -6.73
N VAL A 303 16.40 23.18 -6.22
CA VAL A 303 15.54 22.17 -6.87
C VAL A 303 15.08 22.71 -8.23
N GLY A 304 15.04 21.84 -9.23
CA GLY A 304 14.65 22.14 -10.60
C GLY A 304 15.82 22.55 -11.51
N GLN A 305 17.02 22.84 -10.97
CA GLN A 305 18.17 23.21 -11.80
C GLN A 305 18.61 22.06 -12.69
N PRO A 306 19.01 22.34 -13.94
CA PRO A 306 19.50 21.34 -14.86
C PRO A 306 20.87 20.79 -14.41
N ALA A 307 21.05 19.50 -14.62
CA ALA A 307 22.27 18.79 -14.30
C ALA A 307 22.70 17.91 -15.48
N ILE A 308 23.99 17.75 -15.63
CA ILE A 308 24.61 16.81 -16.58
C ILE A 308 25.40 15.81 -15.76
N VAL A 309 25.14 14.53 -16.02
CA VAL A 309 25.85 13.42 -15.39
C VAL A 309 26.63 12.68 -16.47
N THR A 310 27.87 12.31 -16.15
CA THR A 310 28.70 11.43 -16.98
C THR A 310 29.08 10.21 -16.15
N SER A 311 29.08 9.03 -16.76
CA SER A 311 29.40 7.78 -16.09
C SER A 311 30.78 7.29 -16.56
N ASP A 312 31.58 6.82 -15.60
CA ASP A 312 32.88 6.21 -15.95
C ASP A 312 32.72 4.95 -16.80
N TYR A 313 31.58 4.30 -16.74
CA TYR A 313 31.25 3.11 -17.54
C TYR A 313 31.04 3.42 -19.02
N TRP A 314 30.38 4.55 -19.36
CA TRP A 314 30.10 4.95 -20.73
C TRP A 314 31.11 5.98 -21.29
N GLY A 315 32.00 6.50 -20.42
CA GLY A 315 32.97 7.55 -20.76
C GLY A 315 32.36 8.96 -20.72
N SER A 316 33.22 9.95 -20.90
CA SER A 316 32.88 11.39 -20.84
C SER A 316 32.02 11.89 -22.00
N ASP A 317 32.00 11.15 -23.11
CA ASP A 317 31.31 11.55 -24.35
C ASP A 317 29.79 11.33 -24.24
N VAL A 318 29.35 10.36 -23.42
CA VAL A 318 27.93 10.10 -23.14
C VAL A 318 27.50 10.98 -21.99
N LYS A 319 26.55 11.87 -22.24
CA LYS A 319 25.99 12.80 -21.26
C LYS A 319 24.56 12.44 -20.94
N PHE A 320 24.29 12.24 -19.69
CA PHE A 320 22.93 12.04 -19.18
C PHE A 320 22.39 13.37 -18.69
N HIS A 321 21.29 13.81 -19.28
CA HIS A 321 20.61 15.02 -18.87
C HIS A 321 19.70 14.72 -17.68
N GLY A 322 19.60 15.66 -16.76
CA GLY A 322 18.77 15.50 -15.60
C GLY A 322 18.48 16.84 -14.93
N HIS A 323 17.79 16.77 -13.82
CA HIS A 323 17.48 17.94 -12.99
C HIS A 323 17.53 17.57 -11.50
N VAL A 324 17.81 18.57 -10.68
CA VAL A 324 17.82 18.42 -9.22
C VAL A 324 16.40 18.22 -8.71
N VAL A 325 16.11 17.07 -8.08
CA VAL A 325 14.80 16.75 -7.47
C VAL A 325 14.75 17.24 -6.03
N GLY A 326 15.86 17.11 -5.30
CA GLY A 326 15.90 17.45 -3.90
C GLY A 326 17.29 17.35 -3.30
N MET A 327 17.41 17.84 -2.09
CA MET A 327 18.59 17.69 -1.25
C MET A 327 18.21 16.91 0.02
N ALA A 328 19.07 16.00 0.47
CA ALA A 328 18.81 15.25 1.69
C ALA A 328 18.66 16.17 2.91
N GLY A 329 17.82 15.79 3.87
CA GLY A 329 17.59 16.55 5.10
C GLY A 329 18.74 16.56 6.10
N GLY A 330 19.86 15.87 5.78
CA GLY A 330 21.05 15.83 6.61
C GLY A 330 22.25 15.22 5.88
N THR A 331 23.44 15.42 6.45
CA THR A 331 24.68 14.89 5.90
C THR A 331 24.80 13.39 6.18
N GLY A 332 25.55 12.65 5.35
CA GLY A 332 25.79 11.24 5.57
C GLY A 332 26.39 10.90 6.96
N ALA A 333 27.17 11.82 7.53
CA ALA A 333 27.71 11.65 8.89
C ALA A 333 26.64 11.76 9.98
N ALA A 334 25.57 12.53 9.76
CA ALA A 334 24.47 12.67 10.72
C ALA A 334 23.60 11.41 10.84
N PHE A 335 23.52 10.61 9.76
CA PHE A 335 22.73 9.37 9.70
C PHE A 335 23.60 8.10 9.77
N SER A 336 24.91 8.24 10.01
CA SER A 336 25.81 7.10 10.19
C SER A 336 25.55 6.39 11.51
N LEU A 337 25.45 5.06 11.49
CA LEU A 337 25.36 4.21 12.68
C LEU A 337 26.54 4.40 13.65
N ILE A 338 27.71 4.78 13.14
CA ILE A 338 28.90 5.10 13.93
C ILE A 338 29.37 6.47 13.47
N PRO A 339 28.98 7.57 14.17
CA PRO A 339 29.50 8.89 13.86
C PRO A 339 31.01 8.92 14.03
N ALA A 340 31.74 9.52 13.08
CA ALA A 340 33.17 9.74 13.23
C ALA A 340 33.41 10.67 14.41
N GLN A 341 33.85 10.11 15.54
CA GLN A 341 34.27 10.88 16.71
C GLN A 341 35.77 11.13 16.63
N ASN A 342 36.15 12.40 16.73
CA ASN A 342 37.56 12.75 16.93
C ASN A 342 37.96 12.39 18.38
N ALA A 343 38.46 11.17 18.58
CA ALA A 343 38.74 10.59 19.90
C ALA A 343 39.99 11.18 20.60
N THR A 344 40.70 12.12 19.98
CA THR A 344 42.03 12.57 20.45
C THR A 344 42.14 14.07 20.76
N GLY A 345 41.05 14.72 21.15
CA GLY A 345 41.11 16.08 21.75
C GLY A 345 41.48 17.23 20.82
N ASN A 346 41.83 17.00 19.57
CA ASN A 346 42.13 18.04 18.58
C ASN A 346 40.95 18.14 17.61
N TRP A 347 40.14 19.19 17.74
CA TRP A 347 38.98 19.38 16.85
C TRP A 347 39.44 19.85 15.47
N ILE A 348 39.19 19.04 14.45
CA ILE A 348 39.44 19.40 13.04
C ILE A 348 38.09 19.57 12.33
N LYS A 349 37.84 20.73 11.73
CA LYS A 349 36.68 20.97 10.88
C LYS A 349 36.76 20.10 9.62
N VAL A 350 35.93 19.04 9.58
CA VAL A 350 35.77 18.21 8.37
C VAL A 350 34.61 18.77 7.57
N VAL A 351 34.86 19.12 6.29
CA VAL A 351 33.82 19.60 5.38
C VAL A 351 32.84 18.47 5.11
N GLN A 352 31.60 18.69 5.50
CA GLN A 352 30.52 17.73 5.32
C GLN A 352 30.05 17.69 3.87
N ARG A 353 29.54 16.51 3.46
CA ARG A 353 28.90 16.32 2.16
C ARG A 353 27.40 16.12 2.35
N LEU A 354 26.59 16.73 1.48
CA LEU A 354 25.15 16.58 1.48
C LEU A 354 24.74 15.91 0.17
N PRO A 355 23.97 14.81 0.21
CA PRO A 355 23.44 14.16 -0.98
C PRO A 355 22.41 15.07 -1.67
N VAL A 356 22.56 15.21 -2.97
CA VAL A 356 21.63 15.88 -3.90
C VAL A 356 21.15 14.84 -4.88
N ARG A 357 19.83 14.64 -4.92
CA ARG A 357 19.21 13.71 -5.87
C ARG A 357 18.97 14.38 -7.19
N ILE A 358 19.47 13.75 -8.26
CA ILE A 358 19.34 14.17 -9.64
C ILE A 358 18.54 13.10 -10.39
N ALA A 359 17.34 13.45 -10.85
CA ALA A 359 16.58 12.59 -11.75
C ALA A 359 17.16 12.70 -13.16
N LEU A 360 17.35 11.56 -13.81
CA LEU A 360 17.87 11.48 -15.18
C LEU A 360 16.72 11.43 -16.21
N ASP A 361 16.98 11.88 -17.43
CA ASP A 361 16.01 11.76 -18.53
C ASP A 361 15.86 10.27 -18.90
N PRO A 362 14.63 9.73 -18.93
CA PRO A 362 14.39 8.34 -19.32
C PRO A 362 14.88 7.99 -20.72
N ARG A 363 14.98 8.96 -21.65
CA ARG A 363 15.49 8.75 -23.00
C ARG A 363 16.96 8.37 -22.99
N ASP A 364 17.77 9.11 -22.23
CA ASP A 364 19.20 8.85 -22.10
C ASP A 364 19.43 7.48 -21.43
N LEU A 365 18.60 7.12 -20.45
CA LEU A 365 18.66 5.81 -19.77
C LEU A 365 18.24 4.65 -20.67
N HIS A 366 17.33 4.87 -21.60
CA HIS A 366 16.91 3.86 -22.55
C HIS A 366 17.99 3.58 -23.61
N GLU A 367 18.69 4.63 -24.11
CA GLU A 367 19.79 4.49 -25.07
C GLU A 367 21.06 3.94 -24.41
N HIS A 368 21.34 4.38 -23.18
CA HIS A 368 22.54 4.03 -22.42
C HIS A 368 22.17 3.61 -20.99
N PRO A 369 21.73 2.34 -20.77
CA PRO A 369 21.28 1.89 -19.47
C PRO A 369 22.38 2.00 -18.41
N LEU A 370 22.06 2.65 -17.27
CA LEU A 370 22.94 2.71 -16.10
C LEU A 370 22.58 1.59 -15.12
N ARG A 371 23.61 1.08 -14.44
CA ARG A 371 23.46 0.09 -13.36
C ARG A 371 23.59 0.77 -12.01
N VAL A 372 22.77 0.35 -11.05
CA VAL A 372 22.87 0.83 -9.66
C VAL A 372 24.25 0.52 -9.09
N GLY A 373 24.83 1.50 -8.41
CA GLY A 373 26.17 1.43 -7.82
C GLY A 373 27.31 1.89 -8.73
N LEU A 374 27.05 2.27 -10.00
CA LEU A 374 28.08 2.86 -10.86
C LEU A 374 28.48 4.25 -10.36
N SER A 375 29.77 4.54 -10.43
CA SER A 375 30.34 5.86 -10.16
C SER A 375 30.05 6.81 -11.31
N THR A 376 29.76 8.05 -10.96
CA THR A 376 29.43 9.10 -11.92
C THR A 376 30.01 10.43 -11.48
N THR A 377 30.16 11.34 -12.45
CA THR A 377 30.46 12.75 -12.18
C THR A 377 29.20 13.57 -12.49
N ALA A 378 28.71 14.29 -11.49
CA ALA A 378 27.52 15.14 -11.62
C ALA A 378 27.92 16.61 -11.65
N THR A 379 27.41 17.35 -12.63
CA THR A 379 27.62 18.79 -12.79
C THR A 379 26.26 19.48 -12.85
N ILE A 380 25.99 20.37 -11.90
CA ILE A 380 24.76 21.18 -11.84
C ILE A 380 25.06 22.57 -12.42
N ASP A 381 24.18 23.05 -13.28
CA ASP A 381 24.23 24.41 -13.81
C ASP A 381 23.41 25.34 -12.90
N VAL A 382 24.11 26.23 -12.19
CA VAL A 382 23.51 27.19 -11.25
C VAL A 382 23.35 28.59 -11.88
N SER A 383 23.45 28.71 -13.18
CA SER A 383 23.29 29.99 -13.91
C SER A 383 21.85 30.49 -13.92
N GLN A 384 20.88 29.57 -13.88
CA GLN A 384 19.46 29.92 -13.88
C GLN A 384 19.00 30.19 -12.44
N HIS A 385 18.80 31.45 -12.11
CA HIS A 385 18.07 31.87 -10.92
C HIS A 385 16.58 31.93 -11.31
N GLN A 386 15.78 31.02 -10.79
CA GLN A 386 14.33 31.22 -10.67
C GLN A 386 14.01 31.88 -9.35
#